data_05737fb7e77656a510821e2ee3278f1f
#
_entry.id   05737fb7e77656a510821e2ee3278f1f
#
_cell.length_a   1.000
_cell.length_b   1.000
_cell.length_c   1.000
_cell.angle_alpha   90.00
_cell.angle_beta   90.00
_cell.angle_gamma   90.00
#
_symmetry.space_group_name_H-M   'P 1'
#
loop_
_entity.id
_entity.type
_entity.pdbx_description
1 polymer ?
#
loop_
_entity_poly.entity_id
_entity_poly.type
_entity_poly.pdbx_seq_one_letter_code
_entity_poly.pdbx_strand_id
1 'polypeptide(L)'
;KDCGEPAYLALRQQHWNCEFETSFIPHFCKESDCAGIAMVQSNENHLRAECYPQDSGVKLVVSLCKDGEDSCLAQMDLPAALPIKLKLRVEGLVASVLYQSNSEWKPVISDIDLRSLSTEHAGGFVGCTLGLYASGNGEDAGGYSDFERMTYRELPTN
;
A
#
# COMPACT_ATOMS: atom_id res chain seq x y z
N LYS A 1 -3.88 -3.72 -23.08
CA LYS A 1 -3.61 -2.30 -22.77
C LYS A 1 -2.40 -2.32 -21.86
N ASP A 2 -1.25 -1.91 -22.37
CA ASP A 2 -0.05 -1.77 -21.56
C ASP A 2 -0.32 -0.67 -20.52
N CYS A 3 -0.71 -1.09 -19.33
CA CYS A 3 -0.66 -0.22 -18.17
C CYS A 3 0.82 0.05 -17.94
N GLY A 4 1.24 1.31 -18.00
CA GLY A 4 2.62 1.68 -17.71
C GLY A 4 3.07 1.04 -16.40
N GLU A 5 4.31 0.58 -16.34
CA GLU A 5 4.84 -0.06 -15.15
C GLU A 5 4.80 0.92 -13.97
N PRO A 6 4.24 0.53 -12.83
CA PRO A 6 4.26 1.37 -11.64
C PRO A 6 5.69 1.52 -11.11
N ALA A 7 5.99 2.64 -10.48
CA ALA A 7 7.19 2.77 -9.67
C ALA A 7 7.01 1.98 -8.38
N TYR A 8 7.90 1.04 -8.12
CA TYR A 8 7.84 0.17 -6.94
C TYR A 8 9.24 -0.05 -6.37
N LEU A 9 9.44 0.39 -5.12
CA LEU A 9 10.66 0.18 -4.36
C LEU A 9 10.32 -0.61 -3.11
N ALA A 10 10.82 -1.84 -3.02
CA ALA A 10 10.37 -2.78 -2.01
C ALA A 10 11.50 -3.55 -1.30
N LEU A 11 11.17 -4.00 -0.11
CA LEU A 11 11.95 -4.95 0.69
C LEU A 11 11.22 -6.29 0.72
N ARG A 12 11.99 -7.38 0.74
CA ARG A 12 11.42 -8.70 0.98
C ARG A 12 10.94 -8.79 2.43
N GLN A 13 9.74 -9.32 2.65
CA GLN A 13 9.24 -9.65 3.97
C GLN A 13 10.14 -10.73 4.60
N GLN A 14 10.68 -10.44 5.78
CA GLN A 14 11.60 -11.32 6.51
C GLN A 14 10.99 -11.91 7.78
N HIS A 15 9.87 -11.36 8.25
CA HIS A 15 9.27 -11.72 9.52
C HIS A 15 7.78 -12.01 9.34
N TRP A 16 7.29 -13.00 10.06
CA TRP A 16 5.88 -13.39 10.07
C TRP A 16 4.98 -12.29 10.62
N ASN A 17 5.48 -11.56 11.63
CA ASN A 17 4.84 -10.38 12.18
C ASN A 17 5.75 -9.17 11.96
N CYS A 18 5.27 -8.18 11.25
CA CYS A 18 6.05 -6.99 10.90
C CYS A 18 5.18 -5.76 10.69
N GLU A 19 5.82 -4.60 10.76
CA GLU A 19 5.25 -3.33 10.33
C GLU A 19 6.12 -2.70 9.25
N PHE A 20 5.45 -2.15 8.26
CA PHE A 20 6.05 -1.33 7.22
C PHE A 20 5.36 0.03 7.21
N GLU A 21 6.11 1.10 7.34
CA GLU A 21 5.55 2.46 7.33
C GLU A 21 6.33 3.40 6.44
N THR A 22 5.63 4.38 5.91
CA THR A 22 6.21 5.44 5.10
C THR A 22 5.59 6.78 5.40
N SER A 23 6.34 7.83 5.04
CA SER A 23 5.91 9.23 5.04
C SER A 23 6.20 9.80 3.66
N PHE A 24 5.22 10.41 3.01
CA PHE A 24 5.42 10.96 1.67
C PHE A 24 4.60 12.21 1.41
N ILE A 25 5.06 13.00 0.44
CA ILE A 25 4.41 14.20 -0.05
C ILE A 25 4.06 13.97 -1.54
N PRO A 26 2.77 13.83 -1.88
CA PRO A 26 2.37 13.64 -3.26
C PRO A 26 2.36 14.97 -4.03
N HIS A 27 2.81 14.91 -5.29
CA HIS A 27 2.72 15.98 -6.27
C HIS A 27 1.96 15.46 -7.49
N PHE A 28 0.68 15.20 -7.30
CA PHE A 28 -0.20 14.68 -8.34
C PHE A 28 -0.51 15.75 -9.38
N CYS A 29 -0.53 15.37 -10.65
CA CYS A 29 -0.88 16.23 -11.78
C CYS A 29 -2.19 15.82 -12.44
N LYS A 30 -2.58 14.55 -12.30
CA LYS A 30 -3.78 13.97 -12.91
C LYS A 30 -4.60 13.23 -11.87
N GLU A 31 -5.90 13.09 -12.13
CA GLU A 31 -6.81 12.32 -11.27
C GLU A 31 -6.45 10.82 -11.20
N SER A 32 -5.77 10.31 -12.23
CA SER A 32 -5.29 8.92 -12.30
C SER A 32 -4.03 8.67 -11.47
N ASP A 33 -3.29 9.71 -11.08
CA ASP A 33 -2.07 9.56 -10.29
C ASP A 33 -2.39 9.01 -8.91
N CYS A 34 -1.56 8.09 -8.45
CA CYS A 34 -1.65 7.57 -7.09
C CYS A 34 -0.29 7.27 -6.51
N ALA A 35 -0.22 7.26 -5.19
CA ALA A 35 0.95 6.85 -4.43
C ALA A 35 0.58 6.28 -3.08
N GLY A 36 1.39 5.37 -2.57
CA GLY A 36 1.15 4.75 -1.27
C GLY A 36 2.09 3.58 -1.00
N ILE A 37 1.54 2.53 -0.42
CA ILE A 37 2.26 1.31 -0.07
C ILE A 37 1.58 0.09 -0.68
N ALA A 38 2.37 -0.94 -0.94
CA ALA A 38 1.87 -2.20 -1.43
C ALA A 38 2.60 -3.39 -0.78
N MET A 39 1.87 -4.49 -0.66
CA MET A 39 2.41 -5.81 -0.34
C MET A 39 2.14 -6.72 -1.54
N VAL A 40 3.19 -7.19 -2.17
CA VAL A 40 3.10 -7.89 -3.47
C VAL A 40 3.71 -9.27 -3.35
N GLN A 41 2.92 -10.28 -3.69
CA GLN A 41 3.39 -11.63 -3.93
C GLN A 41 3.61 -11.84 -5.44
N SER A 42 2.64 -11.41 -6.25
CA SER A 42 2.68 -11.45 -7.71
C SER A 42 1.80 -10.34 -8.29
N ASN A 43 1.79 -10.21 -9.62
CA ASN A 43 0.88 -9.27 -10.29
C ASN A 43 -0.60 -9.61 -10.09
N GLU A 44 -0.91 -10.88 -9.82
CA GLU A 44 -2.27 -11.37 -9.63
C GLU A 44 -2.69 -11.42 -8.15
N ASN A 45 -1.73 -11.33 -7.22
CA ASN A 45 -1.97 -11.41 -5.78
C ASN A 45 -1.18 -10.35 -5.02
N HIS A 46 -1.85 -9.25 -4.67
CA HIS A 46 -1.24 -8.14 -3.97
C HIS A 46 -2.28 -7.29 -3.20
N LEU A 47 -1.79 -6.61 -2.18
CA LEU A 47 -2.54 -5.62 -1.39
C LEU A 47 -1.96 -4.24 -1.65
N ARG A 48 -2.82 -3.24 -1.89
CA ARG A 48 -2.40 -1.85 -2.11
C ARG A 48 -3.18 -0.92 -1.19
N ALA A 49 -2.50 0.09 -0.67
CA ALA A 49 -3.10 1.24 -0.01
C ALA A 49 -2.62 2.49 -0.75
N GLU A 50 -3.48 3.07 -1.56
CA GLU A 50 -3.17 4.10 -2.54
C GLU A 50 -3.92 5.39 -2.23
N CYS A 51 -3.21 6.52 -2.24
CA CYS A 51 -3.78 7.85 -2.15
C CYS A 51 -3.95 8.44 -3.55
N TYR A 52 -5.15 8.92 -3.86
CA TYR A 52 -5.51 9.62 -5.08
C TYR A 52 -5.80 11.09 -4.80
N PRO A 53 -5.59 12.00 -5.78
CA PRO A 53 -5.92 13.41 -5.59
C PRO A 53 -7.43 13.63 -5.43
N GLN A 54 -7.77 14.62 -4.61
CA GLN A 54 -9.11 15.18 -4.48
C GLN A 54 -9.03 16.70 -4.40
N ASP A 55 -10.17 17.38 -4.55
CA ASP A 55 -10.26 18.84 -4.42
C ASP A 55 -9.77 19.33 -3.04
N SER A 56 -9.99 18.54 -1.99
CA SER A 56 -9.57 18.86 -0.64
C SER A 56 -8.92 17.63 0.02
N GLY A 57 -7.60 17.54 -0.09
CA GLY A 57 -6.83 16.41 0.47
C GLY A 57 -6.63 15.27 -0.52
N VAL A 58 -6.68 14.04 -0.03
CA VAL A 58 -6.52 12.83 -0.81
C VAL A 58 -7.55 11.79 -0.42
N LYS A 59 -7.90 10.92 -1.35
CA LYS A 59 -8.69 9.73 -1.09
C LYS A 59 -7.75 8.53 -0.94
N LEU A 60 -7.77 7.92 0.23
CA LEU A 60 -7.08 6.66 0.46
C LEU A 60 -8.01 5.50 0.09
N VAL A 61 -7.52 4.62 -0.77
CA VAL A 61 -8.23 3.41 -1.21
C VAL A 61 -7.38 2.20 -0.86
N VAL A 62 -7.95 1.25 -0.16
CA VAL A 62 -7.32 -0.04 0.13
C VAL A 62 -7.97 -1.11 -0.74
N SER A 63 -7.16 -1.77 -1.56
CA SER A 63 -7.60 -2.79 -2.52
C SER A 63 -6.79 -4.07 -2.38
N LEU A 64 -7.46 -5.20 -2.49
CA LEU A 64 -6.85 -6.52 -2.58
C LEU A 64 -7.09 -7.10 -3.96
N CYS A 65 -6.00 -7.43 -4.67
CA CYS A 65 -6.05 -8.23 -5.87
C CYS A 65 -5.85 -9.69 -5.50
N LYS A 66 -6.81 -10.52 -5.86
CA LYS A 66 -6.78 -11.98 -5.64
C LYS A 66 -7.04 -12.68 -6.95
N ASP A 67 -6.07 -13.50 -7.39
CA ASP A 67 -6.12 -14.23 -8.63
C ASP A 67 -6.47 -13.35 -9.84
N GLY A 68 -5.92 -12.13 -9.87
CA GLY A 68 -6.13 -11.13 -10.91
C GLY A 68 -7.42 -10.30 -10.79
N GLU A 69 -8.23 -10.55 -9.78
CA GLU A 69 -9.46 -9.78 -9.52
C GLU A 69 -9.27 -8.78 -8.38
N ASP A 70 -9.44 -7.50 -8.70
CA ASP A 70 -9.35 -6.40 -7.72
C ASP A 70 -10.66 -6.22 -6.95
N SER A 71 -10.53 -6.05 -5.64
CA SER A 71 -11.63 -5.70 -4.74
C SER A 71 -11.25 -4.51 -3.89
N CYS A 72 -12.10 -3.48 -3.86
CA CYS A 72 -11.96 -2.37 -2.93
C CYS A 72 -12.43 -2.82 -1.54
N LEU A 73 -11.53 -2.79 -0.56
CA LEU A 73 -11.83 -3.19 0.81
C LEU A 73 -12.26 -2.03 1.68
N ALA A 74 -11.70 -0.83 1.46
CA ALA A 74 -11.99 0.36 2.22
C ALA A 74 -11.64 1.62 1.42
N GLN A 75 -12.36 2.70 1.70
CA GLN A 75 -12.07 4.04 1.20
C GLN A 75 -12.20 5.04 2.35
N MET A 76 -11.34 6.04 2.34
CA MET A 76 -11.35 7.11 3.35
C MET A 76 -10.81 8.40 2.77
N ASP A 77 -11.49 9.51 3.04
CA ASP A 77 -10.98 10.83 2.72
C ASP A 77 -10.01 11.27 3.82
N LEU A 78 -8.79 11.63 3.42
CA LEU A 78 -7.77 12.17 4.32
C LEU A 78 -7.67 13.69 4.12
N PRO A 79 -7.48 14.46 5.21
CA PRO A 79 -7.31 15.89 5.12
C PRO A 79 -5.99 16.24 4.38
N ALA A 80 -5.89 17.47 3.89
CA ALA A 80 -4.73 17.99 3.16
C ALA A 80 -3.48 18.19 4.05
N ALA A 81 -3.37 17.51 5.18
CA ALA A 81 -2.20 17.55 6.04
C ALA A 81 -1.04 16.74 5.46
N LEU A 82 0.12 17.37 5.28
CA LEU A 82 1.32 16.76 4.76
C LEU A 82 2.42 16.70 5.83
N PRO A 83 3.29 15.69 5.78
CA PRO A 83 3.30 14.54 4.87
C PRO A 83 2.19 13.53 5.20
N ILE A 84 1.80 12.73 4.21
CA ILE A 84 0.91 11.58 4.41
C ILE A 84 1.72 10.45 5.03
N LYS A 85 1.20 9.84 6.09
CA LYS A 85 1.85 8.71 6.76
C LYS A 85 0.94 7.51 6.75
N LEU A 86 1.43 6.42 6.16
CA LEU A 86 0.75 5.14 6.05
C LEU A 86 1.56 4.03 6.71
N LYS A 87 0.86 3.08 7.28
CA LYS A 87 1.44 1.88 7.88
C LYS A 87 0.67 0.65 7.45
N LEU A 88 1.40 -0.38 7.09
CA LEU A 88 0.91 -1.73 6.91
C LEU A 88 1.44 -2.58 8.06
N ARG A 89 0.55 -3.15 8.86
CA ARG A 89 0.87 -4.08 9.94
C ARG A 89 0.43 -5.48 9.54
N VAL A 90 1.34 -6.41 9.60
CA VAL A 90 1.13 -7.82 9.24
C VAL A 90 1.34 -8.68 10.48
N GLU A 91 0.36 -9.49 10.81
CA GLU A 91 0.41 -10.45 11.92
C GLU A 91 -0.04 -11.82 11.37
N GLY A 92 0.94 -12.63 10.99
CA GLY A 92 0.66 -13.90 10.32
C GLY A 92 0.03 -13.70 8.94
N LEU A 93 -1.17 -14.22 8.77
CA LEU A 93 -1.98 -14.12 7.54
C LEU A 93 -3.06 -13.03 7.62
N VAL A 94 -2.89 -12.07 8.52
CA VAL A 94 -3.83 -10.95 8.70
C VAL A 94 -3.07 -9.64 8.60
N ALA A 95 -3.65 -8.66 7.91
CA ALA A 95 -3.08 -7.32 7.83
C ALA A 95 -4.05 -6.24 8.28
N SER A 96 -3.48 -5.10 8.65
CA SER A 96 -4.20 -3.86 8.92
C SER A 96 -3.49 -2.71 8.23
N VAL A 97 -4.27 -1.79 7.67
CA VAL A 97 -3.77 -0.53 7.12
C VAL A 97 -4.14 0.60 8.07
N LEU A 98 -3.15 1.41 8.42
CA LEU A 98 -3.31 2.54 9.31
C LEU A 98 -2.79 3.82 8.64
N TYR A 99 -3.36 4.95 9.05
CA TYR A 99 -2.85 6.27 8.71
C TYR A 99 -2.57 7.06 9.98
N GLN A 100 -1.69 8.05 9.89
CA GLN A 100 -1.40 8.91 11.05
C GLN A 100 -2.18 10.23 10.93
N SER A 101 -2.91 10.58 12.00
CA SER A 101 -3.59 11.86 12.17
C SER A 101 -3.28 12.40 13.56
N ASN A 102 -2.85 13.66 13.64
CA ASN A 102 -2.49 14.30 14.91
C ASN A 102 -1.52 13.47 15.76
N SER A 103 -0.48 12.92 15.13
CA SER A 103 0.54 12.06 15.75
C SER A 103 0.03 10.72 16.28
N GLU A 104 -1.22 10.35 15.99
CA GLU A 104 -1.81 9.08 16.38
C GLU A 104 -2.07 8.20 15.16
N TRP A 105 -1.72 6.91 15.27
CA TRP A 105 -2.06 5.91 14.26
C TRP A 105 -3.51 5.47 14.42
N LYS A 106 -4.28 5.59 13.35
CA LYS A 106 -5.68 5.21 13.28
C LYS A 106 -5.90 4.14 12.22
N PRO A 107 -6.68 3.10 12.50
CA PRO A 107 -6.96 2.07 11.50
C PRO A 107 -7.84 2.64 10.38
N VAL A 108 -7.48 2.33 9.14
CA VAL A 108 -8.34 2.47 7.97
C VAL A 108 -9.18 1.22 7.82
N ILE A 109 -8.52 0.08 7.90
CA ILE A 109 -9.13 -1.25 7.87
C ILE A 109 -8.26 -2.23 8.64
N SER A 110 -8.89 -3.13 9.35
CA SER A 110 -8.25 -4.23 10.08
C SER A 110 -8.75 -5.58 9.57
N ASP A 111 -8.07 -6.65 9.99
CA ASP A 111 -8.45 -8.03 9.70
C ASP A 111 -8.56 -8.38 8.21
N ILE A 112 -7.65 -7.79 7.39
CA ILE A 112 -7.53 -8.16 5.98
C ILE A 112 -6.94 -9.56 5.89
N ASP A 113 -7.65 -10.47 5.22
CA ASP A 113 -7.20 -11.84 4.98
C ASP A 113 -6.12 -11.89 3.89
N LEU A 114 -4.91 -12.30 4.27
CA LEU A 114 -3.74 -12.40 3.40
C LEU A 114 -3.51 -13.82 2.85
N ARG A 115 -4.41 -14.78 3.04
CA ARG A 115 -4.20 -16.16 2.57
C ARG A 115 -3.95 -16.23 1.07
N SER A 116 -4.56 -15.35 0.28
CA SER A 116 -4.30 -15.26 -1.16
C SER A 116 -2.88 -14.84 -1.52
N LEU A 117 -2.16 -14.20 -0.59
CA LEU A 117 -0.76 -13.79 -0.75
C LEU A 117 0.22 -14.83 -0.18
N SER A 118 -0.28 -15.93 0.37
CA SER A 118 0.57 -17.03 0.85
C SER A 118 1.15 -17.81 -0.32
N THR A 119 2.32 -18.41 -0.11
CA THR A 119 2.96 -19.27 -1.10
C THR A 119 2.13 -20.52 -1.41
N GLU A 120 1.32 -20.97 -0.46
CA GLU A 120 0.42 -22.12 -0.64
C GLU A 120 -0.70 -21.83 -1.64
N HIS A 121 -1.22 -20.60 -1.65
CA HIS A 121 -2.29 -20.19 -2.56
C HIS A 121 -1.76 -19.67 -3.90
N ALA A 122 -0.85 -18.71 -3.85
CA ALA A 122 -0.37 -18.01 -5.05
C ALA A 122 0.69 -18.80 -5.84
N GLY A 123 1.20 -19.86 -5.25
CA GLY A 123 2.29 -20.67 -5.85
C GLY A 123 3.65 -19.97 -5.82
N GLY A 124 4.68 -20.72 -6.17
CA GLY A 124 6.04 -20.19 -6.22
C GLY A 124 6.78 -20.20 -4.86
N PHE A 125 8.09 -20.06 -4.94
CA PHE A 125 8.99 -20.06 -3.77
C PHE A 125 9.34 -18.63 -3.30
N VAL A 126 8.63 -17.63 -3.80
CA VAL A 126 8.96 -16.22 -3.55
C VAL A 126 7.97 -15.66 -2.54
N GLY A 127 8.44 -15.30 -1.35
CA GLY A 127 7.63 -14.58 -0.36
C GLY A 127 7.22 -13.19 -0.84
N CYS A 128 6.35 -12.55 -0.06
CA CYS A 128 5.89 -11.19 -0.35
C CYS A 128 7.01 -10.15 -0.24
N THR A 129 6.85 -9.07 -0.99
CA THR A 129 7.59 -7.81 -0.81
C THR A 129 6.65 -6.74 -0.26
N LEU A 130 7.20 -5.82 0.53
CA LEU A 130 6.50 -4.63 1.01
C LEU A 130 7.25 -3.40 0.50
N GLY A 131 6.54 -2.44 -0.05
CA GLY A 131 7.21 -1.32 -0.67
C GLY A 131 6.39 -0.08 -0.90
N LEU A 132 7.12 0.93 -1.36
CA LEU A 132 6.59 2.19 -1.83
C LEU A 132 6.07 2.01 -3.25
N TYR A 133 4.92 2.61 -3.53
CA TYR A 133 4.21 2.43 -4.78
C TYR A 133 3.74 3.77 -5.32
N ALA A 134 3.91 4.00 -6.62
CA ALA A 134 3.33 5.13 -7.33
C ALA A 134 2.99 4.73 -8.76
N SER A 135 1.87 5.23 -9.28
CA SER A 135 1.38 4.89 -10.62
C SER A 135 0.56 6.03 -11.21
N GLY A 136 0.62 6.17 -12.53
CA GLY A 136 -0.31 6.99 -13.31
C GLY A 136 -1.51 6.20 -13.83
N ASN A 137 -1.65 4.91 -13.47
CA ASN A 137 -2.72 4.01 -13.90
C ASN A 137 -2.91 3.92 -15.42
N GLY A 138 -1.79 3.77 -16.14
CA GLY A 138 -1.78 3.60 -17.60
C GLY A 138 -1.78 4.89 -18.38
N GLU A 139 -1.78 6.04 -17.73
CA GLU A 139 -1.53 7.34 -18.35
C GLU A 139 -0.09 7.79 -18.11
N ASP A 140 0.44 8.61 -19.02
CA ASP A 140 1.74 9.26 -18.78
C ASP A 140 1.65 10.10 -17.52
N ALA A 141 2.33 9.68 -16.48
CA ALA A 141 2.36 10.37 -15.21
C ALA A 141 3.08 11.71 -15.37
N GLY A 142 2.38 12.80 -15.13
CA GLY A 142 3.00 14.13 -14.97
C GLY A 142 3.40 14.39 -13.54
N GLY A 143 2.87 13.59 -12.60
CA GLY A 143 3.08 13.73 -11.17
C GLY A 143 4.22 12.86 -10.63
N TYR A 144 4.58 13.14 -9.40
CA TYR A 144 5.56 12.36 -8.63
C TYR A 144 5.20 12.40 -7.14
N SER A 145 5.87 11.60 -6.33
CA SER A 145 5.74 11.64 -4.88
C SER A 145 7.10 11.56 -4.22
N ASP A 146 7.33 12.44 -3.24
CA ASP A 146 8.54 12.45 -2.43
C ASP A 146 8.32 11.55 -1.21
N PHE A 147 8.94 10.39 -1.22
CA PHE A 147 8.95 9.50 -0.07
C PHE A 147 10.12 9.87 0.84
N GLU A 148 9.81 10.45 1.98
CA GLU A 148 10.81 10.94 2.93
C GLU A 148 11.39 9.83 3.80
N ARG A 149 10.61 8.78 4.03
CA ARG A 149 10.96 7.73 4.98
C ARG A 149 10.28 6.41 4.63
N MET A 150 11.04 5.34 4.79
CA MET A 150 10.58 3.97 4.73
C MET A 150 11.15 3.20 5.92
N THR A 151 10.30 2.59 6.72
CA THR A 151 10.71 1.84 7.91
C THR A 151 10.07 0.45 7.88
N TYR A 152 10.89 -0.57 8.08
CA TYR A 152 10.46 -1.94 8.28
C TYR A 152 10.95 -2.43 9.64
N ARG A 153 10.07 -3.04 10.42
CA ARG A 153 10.46 -3.63 11.69
C ARG A 153 9.70 -4.91 11.99
N GLU A 154 10.37 -5.81 12.67
CA GLU A 154 9.75 -6.98 13.26
C GLU A 154 8.83 -6.59 14.42
N LEU A 155 7.71 -7.30 14.55
CA LEU A 155 6.84 -7.21 15.72
C LEU A 155 7.10 -8.40 16.64
N PRO A 156 7.00 -8.22 17.98
CA PRO A 156 7.10 -9.32 18.91
C PRO A 156 6.06 -10.39 18.61
N THR A 157 6.47 -11.64 18.68
CA THR A 157 5.55 -12.79 18.67
C THR A 157 5.04 -12.99 20.10
N ASN A 158 3.75 -12.86 20.28
CA ASN A 158 3.12 -13.16 21.58
C ASN A 158 2.98 -14.66 21.78
#